data_ee935d09b2348a713b65aaef586ffe88
#
_entry.id   ee935d09b2348a713b65aaef586ffe88
#
_cell.length_a   1.000
_cell.length_b   1.000
_cell.length_c   1.000
_cell.angle_alpha   90.00
_cell.angle_beta   90.00
_cell.angle_gamma   90.00
#
_symmetry.space_group_name_H-M   'P 1'
#
loop_
_entity.id
_entity.type
_entity.pdbx_description
1 polymer ?
#
loop_
_entity_poly.entity_id
_entity_poly.type
_entity_poly.pdbx_seq_one_letter_code
_entity_poly.pdbx_strand_id
1 'polypeptide(L)'
;MSVEVQELAVHYGEAWAVHDLDAVMAMHTDDTVFHLHGGAEPASGRDATREAFAAALAQWPDIRFERKRVHIGEGHFVSEYEMSATSDGHLITCDGVDVIAVDGGRVARKDTYLDWPAIQRQLGEPTSAISA
;
A
#
# COMPACT_ATOMS: atom_id res chain seq x y z
N MET A 1 23.36 2.39 -0.11
CA MET A 1 23.20 3.55 0.79
C MET A 1 21.76 3.93 0.95
N SER A 2 21.41 4.33 2.14
CA SER A 2 20.04 4.72 2.48
C SER A 2 19.52 5.96 1.75
N VAL A 3 20.40 6.80 1.20
CA VAL A 3 19.99 7.99 0.43
C VAL A 3 19.14 7.62 -0.78
N GLU A 4 19.55 6.58 -1.51
CA GLU A 4 18.82 6.09 -2.68
C GLU A 4 17.44 5.55 -2.29
N VAL A 5 17.40 4.80 -1.19
CA VAL A 5 16.14 4.27 -0.66
C VAL A 5 15.25 5.40 -0.17
N GLN A 6 15.84 6.40 0.50
CA GLN A 6 15.09 7.55 0.99
C GLN A 6 14.43 8.33 -0.14
N GLU A 7 15.16 8.58 -1.23
CA GLU A 7 14.62 9.27 -2.40
C GLU A 7 13.48 8.48 -3.03
N LEU A 8 13.66 7.15 -3.14
CA LEU A 8 12.61 6.28 -3.66
C LEU A 8 11.36 6.37 -2.79
N ALA A 9 11.53 6.33 -1.46
CA ALA A 9 10.40 6.41 -0.54
C ALA A 9 9.61 7.71 -0.72
N VAL A 10 10.30 8.84 -0.93
CA VAL A 10 9.66 10.15 -1.16
C VAL A 10 8.89 10.13 -2.48
N HIS A 11 9.54 9.75 -3.57
CA HIS A 11 8.91 9.77 -4.89
C HIS A 11 7.75 8.77 -5.01
N TYR A 12 7.90 7.62 -4.36
CA TYR A 12 6.86 6.61 -4.33
C TYR A 12 5.60 7.13 -3.63
N GLY A 13 5.79 7.78 -2.47
CA GLY A 13 4.68 8.39 -1.75
C GLY A 13 4.00 9.50 -2.54
N GLU A 14 4.78 10.32 -3.25
CA GLU A 14 4.23 11.40 -4.09
C GLU A 14 3.39 10.85 -5.24
N ALA A 15 3.85 9.79 -5.90
CA ALA A 15 3.11 9.17 -6.99
C ALA A 15 1.79 8.57 -6.52
N TRP A 16 1.79 7.91 -5.37
CA TRP A 16 0.55 7.38 -4.78
C TRP A 16 -0.40 8.50 -4.35
N ALA A 17 0.13 9.62 -3.85
CA ALA A 17 -0.70 10.74 -3.39
C ALA A 17 -1.56 11.32 -4.52
N VAL A 18 -1.06 11.28 -5.75
CA VAL A 18 -1.80 11.79 -6.91
C VAL A 18 -2.38 10.66 -7.78
N HIS A 19 -2.33 9.43 -7.30
CA HIS A 19 -2.85 8.25 -8.02
C HIS A 19 -2.23 8.07 -9.41
N ASP A 20 -0.95 8.42 -9.57
CA ASP A 20 -0.23 8.26 -10.84
C ASP A 20 0.31 6.84 -10.94
N LEU A 21 -0.54 5.94 -11.43
CA LEU A 21 -0.21 4.52 -11.48
C LEU A 21 0.98 4.23 -12.41
N ASP A 22 1.11 4.98 -13.50
CA ASP A 22 2.26 4.81 -14.40
C ASP A 22 3.57 5.16 -13.68
N ALA A 23 3.57 6.26 -12.92
CA ALA A 23 4.74 6.65 -12.14
C ALA A 23 5.04 5.62 -11.04
N VAL A 24 4.02 5.11 -10.36
CA VAL A 24 4.19 4.06 -9.35
C VAL A 24 4.85 2.84 -9.98
N MET A 25 4.30 2.35 -11.10
CA MET A 25 4.83 1.14 -11.72
C MET A 25 6.22 1.32 -12.31
N ALA A 26 6.59 2.53 -12.73
CA ALA A 26 7.93 2.82 -13.20
C ALA A 26 8.99 2.62 -12.10
N MET A 27 8.56 2.68 -10.84
CA MET A 27 9.44 2.50 -9.67
C MET A 27 9.52 1.05 -9.20
N HIS A 28 8.84 0.12 -9.85
CA HIS A 28 8.87 -1.31 -9.51
C HIS A 28 9.81 -2.09 -10.42
N THR A 29 10.39 -3.17 -9.90
CA THR A 29 11.17 -4.10 -10.72
C THR A 29 10.26 -4.94 -11.60
N ASP A 30 10.83 -5.59 -12.62
CA ASP A 30 10.05 -6.44 -13.54
C ASP A 30 9.44 -7.65 -12.82
N ASP A 31 10.15 -8.18 -11.85
CA ASP A 31 9.71 -9.36 -11.08
C ASP A 31 9.08 -8.99 -9.73
N THR A 32 8.61 -7.77 -9.61
CA THR A 32 8.00 -7.26 -8.38
C THR A 32 6.86 -8.15 -7.88
N VAL A 33 6.66 -8.15 -6.57
CA VAL A 33 5.55 -8.87 -5.93
C VAL A 33 4.82 -7.89 -5.01
N PHE A 34 3.51 -7.88 -5.10
CA PHE A 34 2.65 -7.13 -4.18
C PHE A 34 1.75 -8.09 -3.43
N HIS A 35 1.75 -8.01 -2.11
CA HIS A 35 0.88 -8.82 -1.28
C HIS A 35 0.09 -7.94 -0.33
N LEU A 36 -1.21 -7.83 -0.56
CA LEU A 36 -2.13 -7.20 0.36
C LEU A 36 -2.59 -8.28 1.35
N HIS A 37 -2.04 -8.22 2.56
CA HIS A 37 -2.32 -9.22 3.59
C HIS A 37 -3.75 -9.07 4.11
N GLY A 38 -4.36 -10.18 4.49
CA GLY A 38 -5.74 -10.21 4.96
C GLY A 38 -6.65 -11.02 4.07
N GLY A 39 -6.09 -11.97 3.29
CA GLY A 39 -6.85 -12.91 2.49
C GLY A 39 -6.59 -12.87 1.00
N ALA A 40 -5.91 -11.84 0.49
CA ALA A 40 -5.58 -11.78 -0.92
C ALA A 40 -4.34 -12.63 -1.22
N GLU A 41 -4.31 -13.22 -2.41
CA GLU A 41 -3.11 -13.90 -2.89
C GLU A 41 -2.07 -12.88 -3.35
N PRO A 42 -0.77 -13.19 -3.25
CA PRO A 42 0.25 -12.30 -3.79
C PRO A 42 0.10 -12.12 -5.30
N ALA A 43 0.28 -10.90 -5.75
CA ALA A 43 0.35 -10.57 -7.17
C ALA A 43 1.82 -10.60 -7.60
N SER A 44 2.18 -11.50 -8.50
CA SER A 44 3.56 -11.68 -8.94
C SER A 44 3.76 -11.11 -10.34
N GLY A 45 4.77 -10.27 -10.48
CA GLY A 45 5.12 -9.61 -11.73
C GLY A 45 4.44 -8.26 -11.90
N ARG A 46 4.93 -7.47 -12.86
CA ARG A 46 4.45 -6.10 -13.06
C ARG A 46 2.99 -6.03 -13.46
N ASP A 47 2.56 -6.91 -14.37
CA ASP A 47 1.19 -6.85 -14.87
C ASP A 47 0.19 -7.18 -13.76
N ALA A 48 0.42 -8.24 -13.01
CA ALA A 48 -0.46 -8.63 -11.91
C ALA A 48 -0.46 -7.57 -10.80
N THR A 49 0.69 -6.99 -10.50
CA THR A 49 0.81 -5.94 -9.49
C THR A 49 0.04 -4.69 -9.94
N ARG A 50 0.19 -4.28 -11.19
CA ARG A 50 -0.55 -3.15 -11.72
C ARG A 50 -2.06 -3.38 -11.66
N GLU A 51 -2.50 -4.57 -12.02
CA GLU A 51 -3.93 -4.91 -11.93
C GLU A 51 -4.47 -4.81 -10.50
N ALA A 52 -3.69 -5.27 -9.52
CA ALA A 52 -4.09 -5.19 -8.12
C ALA A 52 -4.19 -3.74 -7.65
N PHE A 53 -3.24 -2.89 -8.03
CA PHE A 53 -3.28 -1.46 -7.70
C PHE A 53 -4.46 -0.77 -8.38
N ALA A 54 -4.70 -1.07 -9.66
CA ALA A 54 -5.81 -0.49 -10.41
C ALA A 54 -7.14 -0.89 -9.79
N ALA A 55 -7.28 -2.13 -9.34
CA ALA A 55 -8.50 -2.59 -8.66
C ALA A 55 -8.75 -1.83 -7.36
N ALA A 56 -7.69 -1.58 -6.59
CA ALA A 56 -7.81 -0.81 -5.34
C ALA A 56 -8.28 0.62 -5.64
N LEU A 57 -7.71 1.26 -6.65
CA LEU A 57 -8.09 2.63 -7.04
C LEU A 57 -9.50 2.68 -7.62
N ALA A 58 -9.95 1.60 -8.28
CA ALA A 58 -11.31 1.52 -8.79
C ALA A 58 -12.31 1.33 -7.66
N GLN A 59 -11.95 0.52 -6.66
CA GLN A 59 -12.82 0.27 -5.51
C GLN A 59 -12.94 1.50 -4.62
N TRP A 60 -11.82 2.20 -4.39
CA TRP A 60 -11.76 3.39 -3.55
C TRP A 60 -11.11 4.54 -4.31
N PRO A 61 -11.86 5.23 -5.20
CA PRO A 61 -11.27 6.27 -6.05
C PRO A 61 -10.67 7.44 -5.30
N ASP A 62 -11.12 7.69 -4.07
CA ASP A 62 -10.61 8.77 -3.22
C ASP A 62 -9.64 8.29 -2.16
N ILE A 63 -9.10 7.07 -2.29
CA ILE A 63 -8.17 6.53 -1.31
C ILE A 63 -6.99 7.47 -1.09
N ARG A 64 -6.65 7.70 0.17
CA ARG A 64 -5.55 8.56 0.58
C ARG A 64 -4.72 7.87 1.63
N PHE A 65 -3.43 8.17 1.63
CA PHE A 65 -2.49 7.64 2.60
C PHE A 65 -1.79 8.81 3.27
N GLU A 66 -2.10 9.07 4.54
CA GLU A 66 -1.40 10.09 5.31
C GLU A 66 -0.23 9.43 6.01
N ARG A 67 0.97 9.63 5.48
CA ARG A 67 2.17 9.01 6.02
C ARG A 67 2.49 9.61 7.37
N LYS A 68 2.66 8.74 8.38
CA LYS A 68 2.98 9.15 9.75
C LYS A 68 4.47 9.00 10.03
N ARG A 69 5.07 7.90 9.62
CA ARG A 69 6.49 7.61 9.83
C ARG A 69 7.02 6.80 8.68
N VAL A 70 8.30 7.02 8.38
CA VAL A 70 9.04 6.21 7.42
C VAL A 70 10.32 5.74 8.08
N HIS A 71 10.60 4.46 7.94
CA HIS A 71 11.83 3.85 8.45
C HIS A 71 12.66 3.45 7.24
N ILE A 72 13.88 3.97 7.14
CA ILE A 72 14.76 3.74 6.00
C ILE A 72 15.89 2.81 6.43
N GLY A 73 16.07 1.73 5.69
CA GLY A 73 17.19 0.82 5.89
C GLY A 73 17.94 0.58 4.60
N GLU A 74 18.93 -0.30 4.65
CA GLU A 74 19.61 -0.73 3.45
C GLU A 74 18.72 -1.74 2.72
N GLY A 75 18.33 -1.41 1.49
CA GLY A 75 17.51 -2.31 0.69
C GLY A 75 16.06 -2.41 1.11
N HIS A 76 15.58 -1.51 1.99
CA HIS A 76 14.16 -1.52 2.34
C HIS A 76 13.71 -0.20 2.96
N PHE A 77 12.41 0.05 2.92
CA PHE A 77 11.81 1.07 3.77
C PHE A 77 10.44 0.59 4.26
N VAL A 78 10.02 1.13 5.40
CA VAL A 78 8.73 0.84 6.00
C VAL A 78 7.96 2.15 6.12
N SER A 79 6.73 2.17 5.63
CA SER A 79 5.87 3.34 5.68
C SER A 79 4.68 3.05 6.57
N GLU A 80 4.53 3.82 7.65
CA GLU A 80 3.36 3.76 8.53
C GLU A 80 2.44 4.92 8.17
N TYR A 81 1.16 4.64 7.97
CA TYR A 81 0.23 5.67 7.51
C TYR A 81 -1.18 5.43 8.05
N GLU A 82 -2.01 6.46 7.91
CA GLU A 82 -3.45 6.31 8.04
C GLU A 82 -4.04 6.31 6.64
N MET A 83 -4.74 5.26 6.30
CA MET A 83 -5.47 5.15 5.04
C MET A 83 -6.89 5.68 5.26
N SER A 84 -7.41 6.43 4.29
CA SER A 84 -8.79 6.84 4.29
C SER A 84 -9.40 6.66 2.90
N ALA A 85 -10.69 6.36 2.88
CA ALA A 85 -11.44 6.18 1.64
C ALA A 85 -12.92 6.31 1.94
N THR A 86 -13.72 6.62 0.93
CA THR A 86 -15.17 6.68 1.07
C THR A 86 -15.81 5.39 0.55
N SER A 87 -16.68 4.80 1.34
CA SER A 87 -17.44 3.62 0.96
C SER A 87 -18.91 3.87 1.30
N ASP A 88 -19.78 3.79 0.29
CA ASP A 88 -21.23 4.03 0.43
C ASP A 88 -21.54 5.34 1.15
N GLY A 89 -20.79 6.41 0.81
CA GLY A 89 -20.99 7.73 1.39
C GLY A 89 -20.40 7.93 2.78
N HIS A 90 -19.74 6.91 3.34
CA HIS A 90 -19.09 6.99 4.64
C HIS A 90 -17.58 7.02 4.51
N LEU A 91 -16.94 7.96 5.20
CA LEU A 91 -15.49 7.98 5.29
C LEU A 91 -15.03 6.87 6.21
N ILE A 92 -14.18 5.99 5.72
CA ILE A 92 -13.52 4.96 6.52
C ILE A 92 -12.05 5.30 6.66
N THR A 93 -11.48 5.02 7.83
CA THR A 93 -10.06 5.22 8.10
C THR A 93 -9.49 4.00 8.79
N CYS A 94 -8.23 3.72 8.55
CA CYS A 94 -7.53 2.68 9.29
C CYS A 94 -6.03 2.91 9.26
N ASP A 95 -5.35 2.34 10.24
CA ASP A 95 -3.89 2.31 10.23
C ASP A 95 -3.40 1.27 9.25
N GLY A 96 -2.28 1.56 8.61
CA GLY A 96 -1.65 0.64 7.68
C GLY A 96 -0.14 0.74 7.72
N VAL A 97 0.50 -0.31 7.25
CA VAL A 97 1.96 -0.40 7.14
C VAL A 97 2.31 -1.07 5.82
N ASP A 98 3.23 -0.44 5.09
CA ASP A 98 3.85 -1.06 3.92
C ASP A 98 5.28 -1.42 4.29
N VAL A 99 5.64 -2.67 4.06
CA VAL A 99 7.03 -3.13 4.16
C VAL A 99 7.52 -3.32 2.73
N ILE A 100 8.52 -2.54 2.34
CA ILE A 100 8.95 -2.47 0.95
C ILE A 100 10.41 -2.86 0.82
N ALA A 101 10.66 -3.92 0.07
CA ALA A 101 12.01 -4.35 -0.29
C ALA A 101 12.43 -3.64 -1.57
N VAL A 102 13.69 -3.18 -1.60
CA VAL A 102 14.22 -2.39 -2.71
C VAL A 102 15.40 -3.12 -3.32
N ASP A 103 15.45 -3.15 -4.65
CA ASP A 103 16.56 -3.73 -5.39
C ASP A 103 16.88 -2.82 -6.58
N GLY A 104 18.15 -2.40 -6.66
CA GLY A 104 18.58 -1.52 -7.75
C GLY A 104 17.85 -0.20 -7.81
N GLY A 105 17.43 0.33 -6.66
CA GLY A 105 16.71 1.59 -6.59
C GLY A 105 15.23 1.50 -6.93
N ARG A 106 14.67 0.30 -7.04
CA ARG A 106 13.27 0.07 -7.38
C ARG A 106 12.61 -0.85 -6.37
N VAL A 107 11.29 -0.76 -6.28
CA VAL A 107 10.50 -1.62 -5.41
C VAL A 107 10.49 -3.04 -5.97
N ALA A 108 11.07 -3.98 -5.23
CA ALA A 108 11.09 -5.39 -5.61
C ALA A 108 9.98 -6.18 -4.94
N ARG A 109 9.51 -5.73 -3.79
CA ARG A 109 8.40 -6.38 -3.10
C ARG A 109 7.69 -5.36 -2.21
N LYS A 110 6.38 -5.42 -2.19
CA LYS A 110 5.55 -4.58 -1.34
C LYS A 110 4.56 -5.45 -0.59
N ASP A 111 4.69 -5.47 0.74
CA ASP A 111 3.73 -6.12 1.62
C ASP A 111 2.93 -5.04 2.34
N THR A 112 1.62 -5.06 2.17
CA THR A 112 0.72 -4.09 2.78
C THR A 112 -0.12 -4.77 3.85
N TYR A 113 -0.15 -4.18 5.04
CA TYR A 113 -0.94 -4.64 6.17
C TYR A 113 -1.88 -3.52 6.60
N LEU A 114 -3.18 -3.77 6.52
CA LEU A 114 -4.21 -2.83 6.95
C LEU A 114 -4.93 -3.40 8.16
N ASP A 115 -5.47 -2.50 8.99
CA ASP A 115 -6.30 -2.89 10.11
C ASP A 115 -7.71 -3.25 9.60
N TRP A 116 -7.86 -4.47 9.09
CA TRP A 116 -9.12 -4.95 8.53
C TRP A 116 -10.28 -4.91 9.53
N PRO A 117 -10.10 -5.31 10.80
CA PRO A 117 -11.19 -5.18 11.78
C PRO A 117 -11.71 -3.76 11.92
N ALA A 118 -10.84 -2.75 11.88
CA ALA A 118 -11.27 -1.36 11.93
C ALA A 118 -12.12 -0.98 10.72
N ILE A 119 -11.73 -1.44 9.52
CA ILE A 119 -12.50 -1.22 8.31
C ILE A 119 -13.87 -1.89 8.42
N GLN A 120 -13.90 -3.15 8.83
CA GLN A 120 -15.14 -3.91 8.94
C GLN A 120 -16.12 -3.28 9.93
N ARG A 121 -15.62 -2.78 11.06
CA ARG A 121 -16.48 -2.10 12.05
C ARG A 121 -17.11 -0.85 11.47
N GLN A 122 -16.34 -0.08 10.71
CA GLN A 122 -16.85 1.16 10.11
C GLN A 122 -17.84 0.89 8.99
N LEU A 123 -17.72 -0.24 8.31
CA LEU A 123 -18.69 -0.67 7.30
C LEU A 123 -19.92 -1.33 7.90
N GLY A 124 -19.95 -1.51 9.23
CA GLY A 124 -21.06 -2.19 9.91
C GLY A 124 -21.04 -3.70 9.76
N GLU A 125 -19.92 -4.28 9.35
CA GLU A 125 -19.76 -5.72 9.21
C GLU A 125 -19.27 -6.34 10.53
N PRO A 126 -19.70 -7.59 10.85
CA PRO A 126 -19.16 -8.27 12.02
C PRO A 126 -17.68 -8.55 11.85
N THR A 127 -16.91 -8.39 12.93
CA THR A 127 -15.49 -8.70 12.93
C THR A 127 -15.25 -10.03 13.64
N SER A 128 -14.92 -11.06 12.87
CA SER A 128 -14.73 -12.41 13.40
C SER A 128 -13.57 -12.48 14.41
N ALA A 129 -12.59 -11.61 14.27
CA ALA A 129 -11.41 -11.62 15.14
C ALA A 129 -11.70 -11.28 16.59
N ILE A 130 -12.77 -10.58 16.87
CA ILE A 130 -13.12 -10.12 18.21
C ILE A 130 -14.53 -10.51 18.63
N SER A 131 -15.11 -11.46 17.93
CA SER A 131 -16.46 -11.94 18.22
C SER A 131 -16.50 -12.91 19.39
N ALA A 132 -15.36 -13.23 19.93
CA ALA A 132 -15.27 -14.13 21.07
C ALA A 132 -15.72 -13.46 22.36
#